data_b5fc7a02d178379514ea70bc83006fa2
#
_entry.id   b5fc7a02d178379514ea70bc83006fa2
#
_cell.length_a   1.000
_cell.length_b   1.000
_cell.length_c   1.000
_cell.angle_alpha   90.00
_cell.angle_beta   90.00
_cell.angle_gamma   90.00
#
_symmetry.space_group_name_H-M   'P 1'
#
loop_
_entity.id
_entity.type
_entity.pdbx_description
1 polymer ?
#
loop_
_entity_poly.entity_id
_entity_poly.type
_entity_poly.pdbx_seq_one_letter_code
_entity_poly.pdbx_strand_id
1 'polypeptide(L)'
;MEEYAARDGVKVMFNGVMYREITKGKGDKPTPKAMITVHYTGKLINGKVFDSTQQGRPATFKLNRLIDGWRTALREMPVGSRWEIVIPFNLGYGAKGAGVIKPFSTLIFDVRLISIG
;
A
#
# COMPACT_ATOMS: atom_id res chain seq x y z
N MET A 1 5.17 -9.15 -11.94
CA MET A 1 5.88 -9.01 -10.64
C MET A 1 7.39 -9.01 -10.80
N GLU A 2 7.95 -9.92 -11.58
CA GLU A 2 9.39 -9.96 -11.82
C GLU A 2 9.92 -8.69 -12.47
N GLU A 3 9.19 -8.13 -13.42
CA GLU A 3 9.55 -6.86 -14.05
C GLU A 3 9.61 -5.71 -13.06
N TYR A 4 8.67 -5.68 -12.12
CA TYR A 4 8.66 -4.64 -11.09
C TYR A 4 9.85 -4.81 -10.14
N ALA A 5 10.15 -6.03 -9.73
CA ALA A 5 11.26 -6.30 -8.81
C ALA A 5 12.63 -5.96 -9.43
N ALA A 6 12.72 -5.94 -10.76
CA ALA A 6 13.94 -5.57 -11.45
C ALA A 6 14.17 -4.06 -11.55
N ARG A 7 13.19 -3.23 -11.18
CA ARG A 7 13.34 -1.77 -11.19
C ARG A 7 14.26 -1.30 -10.06
N ASP A 8 15.00 -0.22 -10.32
CA ASP A 8 15.87 0.36 -9.32
C ASP A 8 15.08 0.82 -8.08
N GLY A 9 15.64 0.57 -6.91
CA GLY A 9 15.06 1.00 -5.65
C GLY A 9 13.93 0.14 -5.12
N VAL A 10 13.54 -0.92 -5.83
CA VAL A 10 12.49 -1.83 -5.36
C VAL A 10 13.08 -2.78 -4.31
N LYS A 11 12.35 -2.91 -3.21
CA LYS A 11 12.69 -3.84 -2.12
C LYS A 11 11.56 -4.85 -1.96
N VAL A 12 11.88 -6.03 -1.49
CA VAL A 12 10.90 -7.11 -1.28
C VAL A 12 10.85 -7.43 0.21
N MET A 13 9.64 -7.43 0.76
CA MET A 13 9.41 -7.85 2.14
C MET A 13 9.28 -9.36 2.25
N PHE A 14 9.38 -9.88 3.47
CA PHE A 14 9.43 -11.33 3.74
C PHE A 14 8.22 -12.11 3.19
N ASN A 15 7.07 -11.48 3.04
CA ASN A 15 5.82 -12.11 2.56
C ASN A 15 5.54 -11.86 1.09
N GLY A 16 6.48 -11.27 0.35
CA GLY A 16 6.34 -11.04 -1.08
C GLY A 16 5.81 -9.66 -1.47
N VAL A 17 5.43 -8.82 -0.52
CA VAL A 17 5.08 -7.42 -0.80
C VAL A 17 6.35 -6.71 -1.30
N MET A 18 6.22 -5.99 -2.41
CA MET A 18 7.30 -5.17 -2.95
C MET A 18 6.98 -3.70 -2.74
N TYR A 19 8.01 -2.89 -2.55
CA TYR A 19 7.82 -1.45 -2.41
C TYR A 19 9.01 -0.68 -2.92
N ARG A 20 8.74 0.59 -3.26
CA ARG A 20 9.77 1.54 -3.65
C ARG A 20 9.52 2.84 -2.89
N GLU A 21 10.54 3.33 -2.19
CA GLU A 21 10.45 4.61 -1.50
C GLU A 21 10.56 5.75 -2.51
N ILE A 22 9.51 6.54 -2.64
CA ILE A 22 9.50 7.74 -3.48
C ILE A 22 9.97 8.93 -2.65
N THR A 23 9.46 9.05 -1.43
CA THR A 23 9.87 10.06 -0.45
C THR A 23 10.15 9.37 0.87
N LYS A 24 11.30 9.63 1.46
CA LYS A 24 11.68 9.05 2.75
C LYS A 24 11.19 9.93 3.88
N GLY A 25 10.30 9.39 4.71
CA GLY A 25 9.80 10.08 5.90
C GLY A 25 10.75 9.97 7.07
N LYS A 26 10.54 10.80 8.06
CA LYS A 26 11.38 10.86 9.28
C LYS A 26 10.60 10.64 10.56
N GLY A 27 9.28 10.44 10.48
CA GLY A 27 8.43 10.27 11.65
C GLY A 27 8.44 8.85 12.18
N ASP A 28 7.53 8.60 13.11
CA ASP A 28 7.36 7.29 13.72
C ASP A 28 6.73 6.30 12.74
N LYS A 29 6.95 5.03 12.97
CA LYS A 29 6.27 3.95 12.25
C LYS A 29 5.00 3.56 12.98
N PRO A 30 3.90 3.23 12.27
CA PRO A 30 2.66 2.82 12.93
C PRO A 30 2.80 1.49 13.66
N THR A 31 2.11 1.39 14.81
CA THR A 31 1.90 0.10 15.47
C THR A 31 0.74 -0.64 14.82
N PRO A 32 0.59 -1.97 15.02
CA PRO A 32 -0.49 -2.73 14.40
C PRO A 32 -1.90 -2.22 14.69
N LYS A 33 -2.10 -1.56 15.83
CA LYS A 33 -3.42 -1.04 16.23
C LYS A 33 -3.58 0.46 16.00
N ALA A 34 -2.62 1.09 15.34
CA ALA A 34 -2.64 2.54 15.14
C ALA A 34 -3.75 2.96 14.18
N MET A 35 -4.28 4.16 14.42
CA MET A 35 -5.05 4.87 13.41
C MET A 35 -4.06 5.60 12.50
N ILE A 36 -4.25 5.48 11.21
CA ILE A 36 -3.37 6.13 10.24
C ILE A 36 -4.17 7.02 9.31
N THR A 37 -3.60 8.16 8.94
CA THR A 37 -4.16 9.06 7.94
C THR A 37 -3.26 9.06 6.72
N VAL A 38 -3.83 8.73 5.58
CA VAL A 38 -3.08 8.52 4.33
C VAL A 38 -3.77 9.18 3.15
N HIS A 39 -2.98 9.57 2.17
CA HIS A 39 -3.43 9.74 0.79
C HIS A 39 -2.97 8.54 -0.01
N TYR A 40 -3.85 7.97 -0.82
CA TYR A 40 -3.47 6.82 -1.64
C TYR A 40 -4.21 6.78 -2.96
N THR A 41 -3.60 6.09 -3.92
CA THR A 41 -4.22 5.70 -5.19
C THR A 41 -3.93 4.23 -5.43
N GLY A 42 -4.99 3.43 -5.58
CA GLY A 42 -4.86 2.01 -5.88
C GLY A 42 -5.14 1.74 -7.34
N LYS A 43 -4.27 0.97 -7.97
CA LYS A 43 -4.36 0.62 -9.39
C LYS A 43 -4.27 -0.88 -9.58
N LEU A 44 -4.92 -1.37 -10.63
CA LEU A 44 -4.67 -2.71 -11.15
C LEU A 44 -3.39 -2.71 -11.98
N ILE A 45 -2.89 -3.90 -12.30
CA ILE A 45 -1.64 -4.04 -13.04
C ILE A 45 -1.71 -3.42 -14.44
N ASN A 46 -2.92 -3.29 -15.01
CA ASN A 46 -3.15 -2.63 -16.30
C ASN A 46 -3.21 -1.09 -16.20
N GLY A 47 -3.00 -0.54 -15.01
CA GLY A 47 -3.03 0.91 -14.78
C GLY A 47 -4.38 1.49 -14.43
N LYS A 48 -5.44 0.68 -14.41
CA LYS A 48 -6.78 1.17 -14.08
C LYS A 48 -6.88 1.47 -12.59
N VAL A 49 -7.23 2.71 -12.24
CA VAL A 49 -7.46 3.12 -10.85
C VAL A 49 -8.78 2.52 -10.36
N PHE A 50 -8.74 1.80 -9.24
CA PHE A 50 -9.94 1.22 -8.65
C PHE A 50 -10.36 1.92 -7.36
N ASP A 51 -9.47 2.66 -6.73
CA ASP A 51 -9.75 3.39 -5.51
C ASP A 51 -8.70 4.49 -5.32
N SER A 52 -9.12 5.62 -4.74
CA SER A 52 -8.19 6.69 -4.40
C SER A 52 -8.85 7.66 -3.42
N THR A 53 -8.01 8.35 -2.64
CA THR A 53 -8.47 9.49 -1.84
C THR A 53 -8.65 10.69 -2.73
N GLN A 54 -9.59 11.57 -2.37
CA GLN A 54 -9.74 12.84 -3.05
C GLN A 54 -8.63 13.80 -2.64
N GLN A 55 -8.19 14.64 -3.55
CA GLN A 55 -7.20 15.68 -3.28
C GLN A 55 -7.68 16.56 -2.12
N GLY A 56 -6.81 16.77 -1.13
CA GLY A 56 -7.13 17.54 0.07
C GLY A 56 -7.99 16.82 1.10
N ARG A 57 -8.37 15.56 0.85
CA ARG A 57 -9.21 14.76 1.75
C ARG A 57 -8.59 13.41 2.02
N PRO A 58 -7.58 13.34 2.89
CA PRO A 58 -6.99 12.05 3.24
C PRO A 58 -7.99 11.16 3.99
N ALA A 59 -7.76 9.86 3.90
CA ALA A 59 -8.58 8.88 4.59
C ALA A 59 -7.89 8.41 5.87
N THR A 60 -8.67 8.14 6.90
CA THR A 60 -8.18 7.61 8.17
C THR A 60 -8.68 6.19 8.36
N PHE A 61 -7.76 5.27 8.64
CA PHE A 61 -8.06 3.85 8.82
C PHE A 61 -7.40 3.32 10.07
N LYS A 62 -8.02 2.30 10.65
CA LYS A 62 -7.37 1.49 11.68
C LYS A 62 -6.51 0.42 10.96
N LEU A 63 -5.21 0.43 11.21
CA LEU A 63 -4.26 -0.37 10.44
C LEU A 63 -4.58 -1.86 10.44
N ASN A 64 -5.01 -2.42 11.57
CA ASN A 64 -5.31 -3.84 11.68
C ASN A 64 -6.59 -4.28 10.96
N ARG A 65 -7.34 -3.35 10.36
CA ARG A 65 -8.54 -3.66 9.56
C ARG A 65 -8.29 -3.61 8.05
N LEU A 66 -7.07 -3.31 7.64
CA LEU A 66 -6.70 -3.23 6.23
C LEU A 66 -6.24 -4.60 5.70
N ILE A 67 -6.17 -4.73 4.37
CA ILE A 67 -5.66 -5.95 3.74
C ILE A 67 -4.22 -6.22 4.19
N ASP A 68 -3.82 -7.47 4.14
CA ASP A 68 -2.53 -7.92 4.69
C ASP A 68 -1.33 -7.17 4.11
N GLY A 69 -1.35 -6.89 2.82
CA GLY A 69 -0.27 -6.15 2.16
C GLY A 69 -0.07 -4.75 2.73
N TRP A 70 -1.17 -4.05 3.04
CA TRP A 70 -1.11 -2.73 3.67
C TRP A 70 -0.57 -2.82 5.09
N ARG A 71 -1.03 -3.81 5.86
CA ARG A 71 -0.55 -4.00 7.24
C ARG A 71 0.94 -4.26 7.28
N THR A 72 1.43 -5.07 6.35
CA THR A 72 2.86 -5.36 6.25
C THR A 72 3.67 -4.11 5.91
N ALA A 73 3.27 -3.40 4.87
CA ALA A 73 4.03 -2.26 4.36
C ALA A 73 3.97 -1.06 5.31
N LEU A 74 2.79 -0.70 5.78
CA LEU A 74 2.61 0.51 6.60
C LEU A 74 3.28 0.43 7.96
N ARG A 75 3.42 -0.76 8.53
CA ARG A 75 4.15 -0.94 9.79
C ARG A 75 5.63 -0.56 9.67
N GLU A 76 6.18 -0.60 8.46
CA GLU A 76 7.57 -0.24 8.18
C GLU A 76 7.72 1.18 7.62
N MET A 77 6.62 1.88 7.40
CA MET A 77 6.58 3.17 6.71
C MET A 77 6.58 4.34 7.72
N PRO A 78 7.66 5.11 7.82
CA PRO A 78 7.67 6.28 8.70
C PRO A 78 6.70 7.36 8.24
N VAL A 79 6.15 8.12 9.18
CA VAL A 79 5.31 9.28 8.84
C VAL A 79 6.08 10.26 7.95
N GLY A 80 5.44 10.75 6.92
CA GLY A 80 6.04 11.60 5.90
C GLY A 80 6.55 10.86 4.69
N SER A 81 6.54 9.53 4.72
CA SER A 81 6.96 8.71 3.58
C SER A 81 5.90 8.66 2.49
N ARG A 82 6.38 8.50 1.27
CA ARG A 82 5.56 8.15 0.12
C ARG A 82 6.17 6.93 -0.56
N TRP A 83 5.42 5.85 -0.62
CA TRP A 83 5.87 4.58 -1.19
C TRP A 83 4.95 4.14 -2.29
N GLU A 84 5.51 3.50 -3.31
CA GLU A 84 4.76 2.67 -4.25
C GLU A 84 4.82 1.23 -3.74
N ILE A 85 3.67 0.63 -3.49
CA ILE A 85 3.56 -0.69 -2.88
C ILE A 85 2.88 -1.62 -3.86
N VAL A 86 3.49 -2.79 -4.12
CA VAL A 86 2.91 -3.83 -4.96
C VAL A 86 2.53 -5.00 -4.08
N ILE A 87 1.24 -5.34 -4.08
CA ILE A 87 0.67 -6.35 -3.21
C ILE A 87 0.23 -7.55 -4.05
N PRO A 88 0.84 -8.74 -3.82
CA PRO A 88 0.38 -9.95 -4.50
C PRO A 88 -1.05 -10.30 -4.09
N PHE A 89 -1.78 -11.02 -4.95
CA PHE A 89 -3.19 -11.28 -4.75
C PHE A 89 -3.52 -11.94 -3.41
N ASN A 90 -2.67 -12.82 -2.92
CA ASN A 90 -2.90 -13.54 -1.66
C ASN A 90 -2.82 -12.63 -0.41
N LEU A 91 -2.27 -11.44 -0.53
CA LEU A 91 -2.21 -10.43 0.54
C LEU A 91 -3.14 -9.26 0.29
N GLY A 92 -3.91 -9.32 -0.80
CA GLY A 92 -4.95 -8.36 -1.15
C GLY A 92 -6.34 -8.99 -1.07
N TYR A 93 -7.05 -9.00 -2.18
CA TYR A 93 -8.42 -9.50 -2.24
C TYR A 93 -8.53 -10.97 -2.66
N GLY A 94 -7.40 -11.63 -2.83
CA GLY A 94 -7.33 -13.09 -2.98
C GLY A 94 -8.01 -13.65 -4.22
N ALA A 95 -8.45 -14.89 -4.09
CA ALA A 95 -9.10 -15.63 -5.17
C ALA A 95 -10.52 -15.16 -5.46
N LYS A 96 -11.15 -14.42 -4.54
CA LYS A 96 -12.52 -13.93 -4.71
C LYS A 96 -12.58 -12.57 -5.40
N GLY A 97 -11.54 -11.75 -5.26
CA GLY A 97 -11.57 -10.37 -5.71
C GLY A 97 -12.53 -9.51 -4.87
N ALA A 98 -12.84 -8.32 -5.34
CA ALA A 98 -13.80 -7.43 -4.70
C ALA A 98 -14.24 -6.33 -5.69
N GLY A 99 -15.56 -6.21 -5.94
CA GLY A 99 -16.06 -5.18 -6.84
C GLY A 99 -15.41 -5.25 -8.21
N VAL A 100 -14.72 -4.19 -8.60
CA VAL A 100 -13.99 -4.13 -9.89
C VAL A 100 -12.69 -4.92 -9.88
N ILE A 101 -12.25 -5.41 -8.72
CA ILE A 101 -11.02 -6.17 -8.58
C ILE A 101 -11.31 -7.63 -8.88
N LYS A 102 -10.76 -8.11 -9.98
CA LYS A 102 -10.92 -9.51 -10.40
C LYS A 102 -10.19 -10.45 -9.45
N PRO A 103 -10.56 -11.75 -9.40
CA PRO A 103 -9.80 -12.74 -8.65
C PRO A 103 -8.32 -12.78 -9.05
N PHE A 104 -7.45 -13.05 -8.10
CA PHE A 104 -6.00 -13.17 -8.29
C PHE A 104 -5.34 -11.89 -8.79
N SER A 105 -5.90 -10.73 -8.49
CA SER A 105 -5.34 -9.46 -8.93
C SER A 105 -4.18 -9.01 -8.06
N THR A 106 -3.07 -8.66 -8.69
CA THR A 106 -1.98 -7.91 -8.07
C THR A 106 -2.37 -6.44 -8.01
N LEU A 107 -2.15 -5.81 -6.87
CA LEU A 107 -2.55 -4.44 -6.62
C LEU A 107 -1.32 -3.54 -6.49
N ILE A 108 -1.42 -2.33 -7.03
CA ILE A 108 -0.36 -1.33 -6.95
C ILE A 108 -0.94 -0.11 -6.25
N PHE A 109 -0.34 0.27 -5.11
CA PHE A 109 -0.76 1.45 -4.35
C PHE A 109 0.35 2.49 -4.31
N ASP A 110 0.00 3.74 -4.56
CA ASP A 110 0.82 4.90 -4.23
C ASP A 110 0.27 5.44 -2.91
N VAL A 111 1.06 5.34 -1.83
CA VAL A 111 0.60 5.69 -0.48
C VAL A 111 1.52 6.72 0.12
N ARG A 112 0.92 7.80 0.64
CA ARG A 112 1.60 8.80 1.45
C ARG A 112 1.05 8.72 2.87
N LEU A 113 1.91 8.40 3.85
CA LEU A 113 1.52 8.37 5.26
C LEU A 113 1.65 9.77 5.85
N ILE A 114 0.52 10.38 6.21
CA ILE A 114 0.46 11.77 6.66
C ILE A 114 0.64 11.85 8.16
N SER A 115 -0.09 11.01 8.91
CA SER A 115 -0.03 11.05 10.38
C SER A 115 -0.48 9.73 11.00
N ILE A 116 -0.11 9.58 12.27
CA ILE A 116 -0.57 8.51 13.15
C ILE A 116 -1.33 9.21 14.26
N GLY A 117 -2.59 8.81 14.43
CA GLY A 117 -3.38 9.55 15.42
C GLY A 117 -4.17 8.71 16.33
#